data_dbdc0b175cc5a360e3cbb5784a9c0a06
#
_entry.id   dbdc0b175cc5a360e3cbb5784a9c0a06
#
_cell.length_a   1.000
_cell.length_b   1.000
_cell.length_c   1.000
_cell.angle_alpha   90.00
_cell.angle_beta   90.00
_cell.angle_gamma   90.00
#
_symmetry.space_group_name_H-M   'P 1'
#
loop_
_entity.id
_entity.type
_entity.pdbx_description
1 polymer ?
#
loop_
_entity_poly.entity_id
_entity_poly.type
_entity_poly.pdbx_seq_one_letter_code
_entity_poly.pdbx_strand_id
1 'polypeptide(L)'
;MSENRNEERWLRRLFGYCWRFRRAVIISVIGSLVTSAATLVIPLLQRNIIDNVIVSHRESVWPLAIALFIAAAASFGGVFCRRYLGGQLALDVQHKLRTDLFDSVARLDGARQDELDTGQLVGRSISDINMVQQLIQWLPLTLGSVILFVFSLVIMVILSPLLSLVAIAVAPALFGIANASKNRLFPASWAAQQQVGEVAGIVDEAIGGVRVVKGFGQEEQEMERMEAASEQLFSSRMRVARITARFNPALTAVPSLGLVGVLILGGWLALRGDVTLGTFLAFSSYLAQLSGPVRILTNLVTVGQEARASVIRVFEVIDARPSIDDRPGAIELPADANGITFDDVRFGYVPSQPVLRGLNLRVAPGETVAVIGPSGSGKSTLSQLLPRFYDVRGGAVRVGGHDVRDVTQASLREAIGLVMEDSFLFSDSVHANIAYGRPGATREQVTAAARAAEADEFIRELPGGYDTVVGEQGLTLSGGQRQRVALARALITNPRLLLLDDATSAVDPRIEAEIHATLHRVMAGRTTLLIAHRRSTLNLADRIAVLTADGRVADIGT
;
A
#
# COMPACT_ATOMS: atom_id res chain seq x y z
N MET A 1 -13.77 17.56 -14.34
CA MET A 1 -13.08 18.81 -13.89
C MET A 1 -12.40 18.69 -12.52
N SER A 2 -12.67 17.69 -11.70
CA SER A 2 -11.99 17.42 -10.41
C SER A 2 -10.63 16.71 -10.58
N GLU A 3 -10.47 15.86 -11.56
CA GLU A 3 -9.23 15.12 -11.83
C GLU A 3 -8.03 16.04 -12.12
N ASN A 4 -8.21 17.07 -12.93
CA ASN A 4 -7.13 18.00 -13.29
C ASN A 4 -6.59 18.82 -12.09
N ARG A 5 -7.39 19.07 -11.05
CA ARG A 5 -6.93 19.81 -9.87
C ARG A 5 -6.07 18.96 -8.93
N ASN A 6 -6.26 17.66 -8.89
CA ASN A 6 -5.45 16.76 -8.09
C ASN A 6 -4.09 16.49 -8.77
N GLU A 7 -4.06 16.51 -10.10
CA GLU A 7 -2.85 16.31 -10.87
C GLU A 7 -1.79 17.42 -10.67
N GLU A 8 -2.20 18.68 -10.52
CA GLU A 8 -1.28 19.81 -10.31
C GLU A 8 -0.76 19.93 -8.86
N ARG A 9 -1.43 19.28 -7.91
CA ARG A 9 -1.12 19.44 -6.47
C ARG A 9 -0.24 18.35 -5.87
N TRP A 10 0.01 17.25 -6.58
CA TRP A 10 0.72 16.10 -6.01
C TRP A 10 2.15 16.44 -5.55
N LEU A 11 2.90 17.21 -6.35
CA LEU A 11 4.25 17.67 -5.99
C LEU A 11 4.24 18.55 -4.73
N ARG A 12 3.27 19.47 -4.62
CA ARG A 12 3.15 20.33 -3.45
C ARG A 12 2.82 19.54 -2.19
N ARG A 13 1.97 18.54 -2.31
CA ARG A 13 1.63 17.64 -1.19
C ARG A 13 2.82 16.79 -0.78
N LEU A 14 3.49 16.16 -1.73
CA LEU A 14 4.69 15.37 -1.47
C LEU A 14 5.78 16.22 -0.84
N PHE A 15 5.99 17.45 -1.35
CA PHE A 15 6.91 18.40 -0.73
C PHE A 15 6.51 18.74 0.71
N GLY A 16 5.22 18.87 1.00
CA GLY A 16 4.72 19.07 2.37
C GLY A 16 5.11 17.93 3.32
N TYR A 17 5.08 16.67 2.85
CA TYR A 17 5.57 15.52 3.62
C TYR A 17 7.09 15.58 3.83
N CYS A 18 7.86 15.90 2.80
CA CYS A 18 9.30 16.06 2.90
C CYS A 18 9.68 17.21 3.85
N TRP A 19 8.94 18.32 3.83
CA TRP A 19 9.24 19.50 4.61
C TRP A 19 9.04 19.33 6.13
N ARG A 20 8.28 18.31 6.54
CA ARG A 20 8.22 17.91 7.97
C ARG A 20 9.60 17.48 8.49
N PHE A 21 10.45 16.96 7.61
CA PHE A 21 11.83 16.52 7.89
C PHE A 21 12.86 17.49 7.31
N ARG A 22 12.58 18.82 7.39
CA ARG A 22 13.36 19.89 6.74
C ARG A 22 14.87 19.82 7.00
N ARG A 23 15.32 19.34 8.17
CA ARG A 23 16.76 19.19 8.47
C ARG A 23 17.41 18.19 7.51
N ALA A 24 16.83 17.03 7.32
CA ALA A 24 17.33 16.01 6.39
C ALA A 24 17.29 16.51 4.94
N VAL A 25 16.23 17.23 4.53
CA VAL A 25 16.11 17.86 3.20
C VAL A 25 17.28 18.83 2.99
N ILE A 26 17.46 19.79 3.88
CA ILE A 26 18.48 20.85 3.76
C ILE A 26 19.88 20.25 3.70
N ILE A 27 20.22 19.34 4.64
CA ILE A 27 21.56 18.77 4.71
C ILE A 27 21.83 17.86 3.49
N SER A 28 20.86 17.09 3.01
CA SER A 28 21.04 16.26 1.80
C SER A 28 21.25 17.11 0.54
N VAL A 29 20.54 18.25 0.43
CA VAL A 29 20.73 19.21 -0.67
C VAL A 29 22.10 19.89 -0.56
N ILE A 30 22.49 20.35 0.62
CA ILE A 30 23.82 20.93 0.84
C ILE A 30 24.91 19.90 0.51
N GLY A 31 24.76 18.66 0.96
CA GLY A 31 25.69 17.58 0.63
C GLY A 31 25.82 17.35 -0.87
N SER A 32 24.70 17.44 -1.60
CA SER A 32 24.69 17.37 -3.08
C SER A 32 25.43 18.55 -3.72
N LEU A 33 25.21 19.77 -3.25
CA LEU A 33 25.88 20.99 -3.70
C LEU A 33 27.39 20.93 -3.44
N VAL A 34 27.80 20.54 -2.23
CA VAL A 34 29.21 20.37 -1.88
C VAL A 34 29.89 19.34 -2.77
N THR A 35 29.24 18.19 -3.00
CA THR A 35 29.75 17.16 -3.92
C THR A 35 29.95 17.73 -5.33
N SER A 36 28.94 18.43 -5.87
CA SER A 36 29.01 19.01 -7.22
C SER A 36 30.10 20.08 -7.33
N ALA A 37 30.20 20.95 -6.33
CA ALA A 37 31.25 21.98 -6.29
C ALA A 37 32.66 21.36 -6.22
N ALA A 38 32.87 20.38 -5.35
CA ALA A 38 34.13 19.67 -5.24
C ALA A 38 34.51 18.97 -6.56
N THR A 39 33.54 18.30 -7.19
CA THR A 39 33.74 17.62 -8.48
C THR A 39 34.09 18.61 -9.61
N LEU A 40 33.54 19.83 -9.59
CA LEU A 40 33.86 20.90 -10.54
C LEU A 40 35.26 21.50 -10.31
N VAL A 41 35.70 21.59 -9.06
CA VAL A 41 37.00 22.19 -8.69
C VAL A 41 38.17 21.25 -9.00
N ILE A 42 37.99 19.93 -8.87
CA ILE A 42 39.08 18.94 -9.05
C ILE A 42 39.81 19.10 -10.39
N PRO A 43 39.15 19.19 -11.58
CA PRO A 43 39.86 19.37 -12.86
C PRO A 43 40.61 20.73 -12.95
N LEU A 44 40.11 21.79 -12.29
CA LEU A 44 40.78 23.08 -12.25
C LEU A 44 42.07 23.01 -11.42
N LEU A 45 42.05 22.31 -10.28
CA LEU A 45 43.27 22.07 -9.48
C LEU A 45 44.28 21.22 -10.25
N GLN A 46 43.80 20.17 -10.94
CA GLN A 46 44.65 19.34 -11.82
C GLN A 46 45.32 20.20 -12.91
N ARG A 47 44.55 21.09 -13.54
CA ARG A 47 45.09 22.06 -14.50
C ARG A 47 46.24 22.87 -13.91
N ASN A 48 46.00 23.48 -12.76
CA ASN A 48 47.01 24.33 -12.09
C ASN A 48 48.26 23.54 -11.70
N ILE A 49 48.13 22.30 -11.22
CA ILE A 49 49.26 21.41 -10.93
C ILE A 49 50.10 21.19 -12.20
N ILE A 50 49.44 20.89 -13.31
CA ILE A 50 50.13 20.59 -14.58
C ILE A 50 50.83 21.84 -15.12
N ASP A 51 50.10 22.95 -15.22
CA ASP A 51 50.63 24.17 -15.87
C ASP A 51 51.65 24.90 -15.01
N ASN A 52 51.39 25.07 -13.70
CA ASN A 52 52.22 25.93 -12.84
C ASN A 52 53.31 25.16 -12.10
N VAL A 53 53.07 23.86 -11.75
CA VAL A 53 54.08 23.08 -11.00
C VAL A 53 54.94 22.26 -11.97
N ILE A 54 54.29 21.47 -12.87
CA ILE A 54 55.04 20.51 -13.70
C ILE A 54 55.72 21.21 -14.90
N VAL A 55 54.97 22.06 -15.62
CA VAL A 55 55.47 22.67 -16.84
C VAL A 55 56.28 23.92 -16.57
N SER A 56 55.77 24.83 -15.71
CA SER A 56 56.42 26.13 -15.49
C SER A 56 57.38 26.15 -14.32
N HIS A 57 57.36 25.15 -13.44
CA HIS A 57 58.14 25.06 -12.18
C HIS A 57 58.07 26.33 -11.28
N ARG A 58 56.92 27.04 -11.34
CA ARG A 58 56.73 28.33 -10.62
C ARG A 58 56.16 28.19 -9.23
N GLU A 59 55.45 27.12 -8.92
CA GLU A 59 54.72 26.91 -7.68
C GLU A 59 55.10 25.59 -7.00
N SER A 60 54.91 25.54 -5.68
CA SER A 60 55.07 24.30 -4.91
C SER A 60 53.88 23.39 -5.12
N VAL A 61 54.11 22.08 -5.23
CA VAL A 61 53.06 21.08 -5.36
C VAL A 61 52.17 20.96 -4.13
N TRP A 62 52.73 21.21 -2.93
CA TRP A 62 52.08 20.94 -1.66
C TRP A 62 50.77 21.70 -1.41
N PRO A 63 50.64 23.02 -1.67
CA PRO A 63 49.37 23.73 -1.49
C PRO A 63 48.25 23.18 -2.38
N LEU A 64 48.57 22.86 -3.63
CA LEU A 64 47.62 22.33 -4.60
C LEU A 64 47.23 20.85 -4.29
N ALA A 65 48.18 20.06 -3.81
CA ALA A 65 47.94 18.69 -3.34
C ALA A 65 47.01 18.67 -2.11
N ILE A 66 47.26 19.58 -1.15
CA ILE A 66 46.38 19.75 0.02
C ILE A 66 44.99 20.21 -0.41
N ALA A 67 44.87 21.16 -1.35
CA ALA A 67 43.57 21.61 -1.87
C ALA A 67 42.83 20.48 -2.56
N LEU A 68 43.51 19.63 -3.35
CA LEU A 68 42.95 18.45 -4.00
C LEU A 68 42.44 17.42 -2.96
N PHE A 69 43.22 17.18 -1.90
CA PHE A 69 42.83 16.31 -0.79
C PHE A 69 41.59 16.85 -0.06
N ILE A 70 41.55 18.16 0.23
CA ILE A 70 40.38 18.81 0.86
C ILE A 70 39.17 18.70 -0.06
N ALA A 71 39.30 18.93 -1.36
CA ALA A 71 38.21 18.79 -2.31
C ALA A 71 37.69 17.34 -2.38
N ALA A 72 38.58 16.35 -2.37
CA ALA A 72 38.19 14.93 -2.34
C ALA A 72 37.49 14.56 -1.02
N ALA A 73 38.00 15.02 0.12
CA ALA A 73 37.40 14.81 1.43
C ALA A 73 36.02 15.49 1.54
N ALA A 74 35.86 16.71 1.01
CA ALA A 74 34.60 17.43 0.94
C ALA A 74 33.60 16.71 0.02
N SER A 75 34.07 16.19 -1.11
CA SER A 75 33.25 15.37 -1.99
C SER A 75 32.73 14.10 -1.30
N PHE A 76 33.62 13.38 -0.60
CA PHE A 76 33.24 12.20 0.19
C PHE A 76 32.20 12.54 1.26
N GLY A 77 32.45 13.57 2.07
CA GLY A 77 31.51 14.03 3.10
C GLY A 77 30.17 14.44 2.51
N GLY A 78 30.17 15.16 1.38
CA GLY A 78 28.97 15.55 0.67
C GLY A 78 28.16 14.35 0.16
N VAL A 79 28.84 13.36 -0.46
CA VAL A 79 28.20 12.10 -0.90
C VAL A 79 27.63 11.33 0.27
N PHE A 80 28.38 11.24 1.38
CA PHE A 80 27.91 10.55 2.58
C PHE A 80 26.65 11.22 3.16
N CYS A 81 26.68 12.53 3.40
CA CYS A 81 25.52 13.28 3.90
C CYS A 81 24.31 13.14 2.97
N ARG A 82 24.50 13.30 1.68
CA ARG A 82 23.45 13.15 0.70
C ARG A 82 22.83 11.75 0.70
N ARG A 83 23.66 10.69 0.72
CA ARG A 83 23.17 9.30 0.70
C ARG A 83 22.50 8.92 1.99
N TYR A 84 23.13 9.22 3.12
CA TYR A 84 22.61 8.84 4.44
C TYR A 84 21.32 9.61 4.77
N LEU A 85 21.37 10.94 4.74
CA LEU A 85 20.22 11.77 5.10
C LEU A 85 19.13 11.79 4.03
N GLY A 86 19.50 11.68 2.77
CA GLY A 86 18.52 11.49 1.68
C GLY A 86 17.80 10.14 1.76
N GLY A 87 18.52 9.07 2.13
CA GLY A 87 17.95 7.76 2.42
C GLY A 87 17.03 7.79 3.64
N GLN A 88 17.47 8.39 4.75
CA GLN A 88 16.67 8.57 5.96
C GLN A 88 15.39 9.37 5.67
N LEU A 89 15.50 10.50 4.98
CA LEU A 89 14.33 11.29 4.56
C LEU A 89 13.32 10.45 3.79
N ALA A 90 13.80 9.66 2.84
CA ALA A 90 12.94 8.83 2.02
C ALA A 90 12.20 7.76 2.86
N LEU A 91 12.89 7.15 3.83
CA LEU A 91 12.30 6.17 4.76
C LEU A 91 11.33 6.82 5.76
N ASP A 92 11.65 8.00 6.29
CA ASP A 92 10.78 8.74 7.22
C ASP A 92 9.47 9.15 6.53
N VAL A 93 9.54 9.63 5.28
CA VAL A 93 8.34 9.96 4.49
C VAL A 93 7.55 8.70 4.14
N GLN A 94 8.23 7.61 3.76
CA GLN A 94 7.61 6.32 3.51
C GLN A 94 6.84 5.82 4.73
N HIS A 95 7.47 5.83 5.91
CA HIS A 95 6.84 5.44 7.16
C HIS A 95 5.59 6.29 7.44
N LYS A 96 5.69 7.61 7.31
CA LYS A 96 4.56 8.52 7.54
C LYS A 96 3.42 8.29 6.56
N LEU A 97 3.71 8.13 5.26
CA LEU A 97 2.67 7.84 4.27
C LEU A 97 1.96 6.51 4.55
N ARG A 98 2.71 5.47 4.97
CA ARG A 98 2.13 4.17 5.31
C ARG A 98 1.23 4.26 6.54
N THR A 99 1.66 5.00 7.56
CA THR A 99 0.85 5.23 8.77
C THR A 99 -0.42 6.01 8.45
N ASP A 100 -0.33 7.09 7.67
CA ASP A 100 -1.48 7.91 7.31
C ASP A 100 -2.46 7.13 6.40
N LEU A 101 -1.95 6.30 5.49
CA LEU A 101 -2.77 5.42 4.66
C LEU A 101 -3.52 4.40 5.51
N PHE A 102 -2.82 3.73 6.44
CA PHE A 102 -3.44 2.74 7.32
C PHE A 102 -4.50 3.38 8.25
N ASP A 103 -4.19 4.55 8.82
CA ASP A 103 -5.16 5.31 9.65
C ASP A 103 -6.43 5.67 8.85
N SER A 104 -6.26 6.09 7.59
CA SER A 104 -7.40 6.35 6.71
C SER A 104 -8.23 5.10 6.45
N VAL A 105 -7.60 4.00 6.04
CA VAL A 105 -8.31 2.73 5.77
C VAL A 105 -9.02 2.19 7.01
N ALA A 106 -8.39 2.28 8.18
CA ALA A 106 -8.98 1.82 9.44
C ALA A 106 -10.23 2.62 9.87
N ARG A 107 -10.39 3.84 9.37
CA ARG A 107 -11.55 4.71 9.65
C ARG A 107 -12.67 4.62 8.63
N LEU A 108 -12.44 3.92 7.50
CA LEU A 108 -13.48 3.76 6.48
C LEU A 108 -14.61 2.87 6.99
N ASP A 109 -15.83 3.22 6.60
CA ASP A 109 -17.03 2.39 6.78
C ASP A 109 -17.06 1.21 5.81
N GLY A 110 -17.93 0.22 6.09
CA GLY A 110 -18.03 -1.01 5.30
C GLY A 110 -18.30 -0.73 3.82
N ALA A 111 -19.17 0.23 3.51
CA ALA A 111 -19.50 0.60 2.14
C ALA A 111 -18.27 1.07 1.35
N ARG A 112 -17.41 1.88 1.97
CA ARG A 112 -16.18 2.36 1.34
C ARG A 112 -15.10 1.29 1.27
N GLN A 113 -15.04 0.38 2.25
CA GLN A 113 -14.11 -0.75 2.22
C GLN A 113 -14.47 -1.73 1.11
N ASP A 114 -15.75 -2.00 0.88
CA ASP A 114 -16.21 -2.90 -0.19
C ASP A 114 -15.94 -2.33 -1.60
N GLU A 115 -15.85 -1.00 -1.75
CA GLU A 115 -15.42 -0.36 -3.01
C GLU A 115 -13.92 -0.55 -3.28
N LEU A 116 -13.14 -0.89 -2.26
CA LEU A 116 -11.67 -1.00 -2.32
C LEU A 116 -11.27 -2.49 -2.34
N ASP A 117 -10.72 -2.93 -3.44
CA ASP A 117 -10.10 -4.25 -3.54
C ASP A 117 -8.90 -4.38 -2.57
N THR A 118 -8.91 -5.42 -1.74
CA THR A 118 -7.85 -5.66 -0.73
C THR A 118 -6.47 -5.78 -1.38
N GLY A 119 -6.37 -6.44 -2.55
CA GLY A 119 -5.12 -6.56 -3.29
C GLY A 119 -4.59 -5.21 -3.75
N GLN A 120 -5.49 -4.30 -4.18
CA GLN A 120 -5.11 -2.92 -4.53
C GLN A 120 -4.63 -2.13 -3.32
N LEU A 121 -5.28 -2.27 -2.16
CA LEU A 121 -4.83 -1.60 -0.92
C LEU A 121 -3.44 -2.08 -0.49
N VAL A 122 -3.17 -3.38 -0.55
CA VAL A 122 -1.85 -3.95 -0.30
C VAL A 122 -0.83 -3.41 -1.32
N GLY A 123 -1.17 -3.37 -2.60
CA GLY A 123 -0.33 -2.79 -3.65
C GLY A 123 0.00 -1.32 -3.39
N ARG A 124 -0.99 -0.50 -3.00
CA ARG A 124 -0.80 0.92 -2.66
C ARG A 124 0.05 1.11 -1.40
N SER A 125 -0.12 0.26 -0.38
CA SER A 125 0.64 0.36 0.89
C SER A 125 2.10 -0.09 0.77
N ILE A 126 2.43 -0.94 -0.20
CA ILE A 126 3.76 -1.49 -0.41
C ILE A 126 4.40 -0.90 -1.67
N SER A 127 3.89 -1.25 -2.84
CA SER A 127 4.55 -0.94 -4.12
C SER A 127 4.51 0.55 -4.45
N ASP A 128 3.35 1.20 -4.31
CA ASP A 128 3.21 2.62 -4.64
C ASP A 128 4.01 3.51 -3.68
N ILE A 129 3.97 3.22 -2.38
CA ILE A 129 4.77 3.96 -1.40
C ILE A 129 6.28 3.75 -1.61
N ASN A 130 6.73 2.54 -2.02
CA ASN A 130 8.12 2.29 -2.39
C ASN A 130 8.55 3.12 -3.60
N MET A 131 7.67 3.31 -4.58
CA MET A 131 7.95 4.15 -5.75
C MET A 131 8.11 5.63 -5.36
N VAL A 132 7.28 6.11 -4.42
CA VAL A 132 7.42 7.45 -3.84
C VAL A 132 8.75 7.61 -3.11
N GLN A 133 9.15 6.62 -2.32
CA GLN A 133 10.43 6.58 -1.61
C GLN A 133 11.61 6.68 -2.58
N GLN A 134 11.58 5.92 -3.67
CA GLN A 134 12.61 6.00 -4.71
C GLN A 134 12.72 7.39 -5.32
N LEU A 135 11.60 8.02 -5.68
CA LEU A 135 11.60 9.39 -6.20
C LEU A 135 12.29 10.35 -5.24
N ILE A 136 11.93 10.32 -3.94
CA ILE A 136 12.51 11.20 -2.92
C ILE A 136 14.03 10.99 -2.81
N GLN A 137 14.49 9.74 -2.87
CA GLN A 137 15.92 9.40 -2.81
C GLN A 137 16.70 9.93 -4.01
N TRP A 138 16.07 10.02 -5.20
CA TRP A 138 16.70 10.50 -6.43
C TRP A 138 16.76 12.03 -6.53
N LEU A 139 15.87 12.76 -5.86
CA LEU A 139 15.79 14.23 -5.98
C LEU A 139 17.09 14.98 -5.64
N PRO A 140 17.78 14.73 -4.51
CA PRO A 140 19.04 15.43 -4.18
C PRO A 140 20.15 15.09 -5.19
N LEU A 141 20.22 13.85 -5.67
CA LEU A 141 21.19 13.41 -6.68
C LEU A 141 20.98 14.14 -8.01
N THR A 142 19.71 14.26 -8.41
CA THR A 142 19.35 14.94 -9.65
C THR A 142 19.68 16.42 -9.62
N LEU A 143 19.38 17.10 -8.49
CA LEU A 143 19.73 18.51 -8.31
C LEU A 143 21.24 18.73 -8.47
N GLY A 144 22.05 17.92 -7.79
CA GLY A 144 23.52 17.98 -7.93
C GLY A 144 23.99 17.71 -9.37
N SER A 145 23.34 16.76 -10.06
CA SER A 145 23.70 16.42 -11.44
C SER A 145 23.36 17.53 -12.43
N VAL A 146 22.23 18.24 -12.25
CA VAL A 146 21.88 19.42 -13.07
C VAL A 146 22.92 20.51 -12.89
N ILE A 147 23.29 20.81 -11.64
CA ILE A 147 24.28 21.83 -11.30
C ILE A 147 25.63 21.45 -11.89
N LEU A 148 26.07 20.20 -11.69
CA LEU A 148 27.32 19.70 -12.28
C LEU A 148 27.34 19.87 -13.80
N PHE A 149 26.26 19.48 -14.48
CA PHE A 149 26.15 19.57 -15.95
C PHE A 149 26.26 21.02 -16.44
N VAL A 150 25.45 21.92 -15.86
CA VAL A 150 25.41 23.33 -16.28
C VAL A 150 26.75 24.02 -16.02
N PHE A 151 27.28 23.89 -14.81
CA PHE A 151 28.54 24.55 -14.46
C PHE A 151 29.76 23.94 -15.15
N SER A 152 29.77 22.63 -15.45
CA SER A 152 30.81 22.03 -16.28
C SER A 152 30.84 22.67 -17.67
N LEU A 153 29.68 22.84 -18.32
CA LEU A 153 29.59 23.50 -19.62
C LEU A 153 30.07 24.97 -19.55
N VAL A 154 29.65 25.72 -18.52
CA VAL A 154 30.10 27.11 -18.34
C VAL A 154 31.62 27.18 -18.18
N ILE A 155 32.21 26.34 -17.32
CA ILE A 155 33.66 26.30 -17.10
C ILE A 155 34.39 25.92 -18.41
N MET A 156 33.87 24.96 -19.17
CA MET A 156 34.46 24.55 -20.45
C MET A 156 34.49 25.72 -21.46
N VAL A 157 33.40 26.51 -21.54
CA VAL A 157 33.35 27.72 -22.40
C VAL A 157 34.39 28.77 -21.96
N ILE A 158 34.56 28.97 -20.63
CA ILE A 158 35.54 29.92 -20.10
C ILE A 158 36.96 29.44 -20.36
N LEU A 159 37.23 28.13 -20.25
CA LEU A 159 38.58 27.58 -20.46
C LEU A 159 39.05 27.62 -21.91
N SER A 160 38.18 27.27 -22.84
CA SER A 160 38.46 27.32 -24.30
C SER A 160 37.16 27.32 -25.07
N PRO A 161 36.73 28.48 -25.63
CA PRO A 161 35.53 28.56 -26.46
C PRO A 161 35.54 27.62 -27.66
N LEU A 162 36.72 27.44 -28.29
CA LEU A 162 36.85 26.59 -29.46
C LEU A 162 36.69 25.10 -29.16
N LEU A 163 37.30 24.62 -28.05
CA LEU A 163 37.12 23.24 -27.60
C LEU A 163 35.68 22.97 -27.09
N SER A 164 35.00 24.00 -26.60
CA SER A 164 33.62 23.89 -26.12
C SER A 164 32.63 23.56 -27.24
N LEU A 165 32.94 23.84 -28.51
CA LEU A 165 32.13 23.41 -29.64
C LEU A 165 31.97 21.88 -29.68
N VAL A 166 33.03 21.15 -29.33
CA VAL A 166 32.95 19.68 -29.23
C VAL A 166 31.98 19.26 -28.10
N ALA A 167 32.09 19.88 -26.93
CA ALA A 167 31.19 19.56 -25.79
C ALA A 167 29.73 19.95 -26.11
N ILE A 168 29.52 21.10 -26.75
CA ILE A 168 28.21 21.58 -27.20
C ILE A 168 27.60 20.63 -28.23
N ALA A 169 28.40 19.99 -29.08
CA ALA A 169 27.92 18.98 -30.03
C ALA A 169 27.60 17.64 -29.35
N VAL A 170 28.39 17.24 -28.36
CA VAL A 170 28.19 15.99 -27.57
C VAL A 170 26.91 16.03 -26.73
N ALA A 171 26.60 17.13 -26.07
CA ALA A 171 25.45 17.24 -25.17
C ALA A 171 24.09 17.01 -25.88
N PRO A 172 23.76 17.66 -27.01
CA PRO A 172 22.53 17.38 -27.77
C PRO A 172 22.50 15.96 -28.36
N ALA A 173 23.66 15.43 -28.79
CA ALA A 173 23.75 14.05 -29.29
C ALA A 173 23.38 13.05 -28.18
N LEU A 174 23.93 13.22 -26.98
CA LEU A 174 23.55 12.41 -25.81
C LEU A 174 22.07 12.52 -25.47
N PHE A 175 21.53 13.76 -25.47
CA PHE A 175 20.10 13.98 -25.19
C PHE A 175 19.21 13.34 -26.25
N GLY A 176 19.56 13.45 -27.53
CA GLY A 176 18.85 12.81 -28.64
C GLY A 176 18.82 11.29 -28.54
N ILE A 177 19.99 10.67 -28.24
CA ILE A 177 20.09 9.22 -28.03
C ILE A 177 19.29 8.79 -26.80
N ALA A 178 19.39 9.52 -25.68
CA ALA A 178 18.65 9.22 -24.47
C ALA A 178 17.13 9.30 -24.70
N ASN A 179 16.66 10.32 -25.41
CA ASN A 179 15.24 10.48 -25.74
C ASN A 179 14.75 9.39 -26.71
N ALA A 180 15.54 9.06 -27.73
CA ALA A 180 15.23 7.97 -28.66
C ALA A 180 15.21 6.60 -27.96
N SER A 181 16.14 6.38 -27.01
CA SER A 181 16.18 5.20 -26.16
C SER A 181 14.90 5.10 -25.31
N LYS A 182 14.55 6.17 -24.58
CA LYS A 182 13.35 6.24 -23.75
C LYS A 182 12.08 5.90 -24.54
N ASN A 183 11.88 6.51 -25.69
CA ASN A 183 10.66 6.33 -26.49
C ASN A 183 10.49 4.90 -27.04
N ARG A 184 11.57 4.14 -27.15
CA ARG A 184 11.54 2.74 -27.59
C ARG A 184 11.56 1.75 -26.42
N LEU A 185 12.34 2.06 -25.38
CA LEU A 185 12.54 1.19 -24.23
C LEU A 185 11.30 1.13 -23.32
N PHE A 186 10.64 2.27 -23.11
CA PHE A 186 9.49 2.34 -22.19
C PHE A 186 8.32 1.45 -22.63
N PRO A 187 7.81 1.50 -23.88
CA PRO A 187 6.74 0.61 -24.33
C PRO A 187 7.14 -0.88 -24.29
N ALA A 188 8.42 -1.18 -24.67
CA ALA A 188 8.91 -2.55 -24.63
C ALA A 188 9.02 -3.11 -23.21
N SER A 189 9.50 -2.30 -22.27
CA SER A 189 9.58 -2.68 -20.85
C SER A 189 8.20 -2.85 -20.25
N TRP A 190 7.23 -1.99 -20.58
CA TRP A 190 5.84 -2.10 -20.16
C TRP A 190 5.21 -3.40 -20.65
N ALA A 191 5.36 -3.72 -21.94
CA ALA A 191 4.86 -4.97 -22.51
C ALA A 191 5.49 -6.21 -21.82
N ALA A 192 6.81 -6.17 -21.55
CA ALA A 192 7.47 -7.24 -20.80
C ALA A 192 6.94 -7.37 -19.36
N GLN A 193 6.61 -6.24 -18.71
CA GLN A 193 6.05 -6.26 -17.36
C GLN A 193 4.62 -6.83 -17.31
N GLN A 194 3.80 -6.58 -18.35
CA GLN A 194 2.49 -7.21 -18.50
C GLN A 194 2.61 -8.73 -18.62
N GLN A 195 3.58 -9.23 -19.42
CA GLN A 195 3.84 -10.67 -19.52
C GLN A 195 4.30 -11.30 -18.21
N VAL A 196 5.04 -10.57 -17.36
CA VAL A 196 5.37 -11.03 -15.99
C VAL A 196 4.10 -11.24 -15.16
N GLY A 197 3.13 -10.31 -15.28
CA GLY A 197 1.84 -10.43 -14.61
C GLY A 197 1.04 -11.64 -15.10
N GLU A 198 1.03 -11.90 -16.41
CA GLU A 198 0.35 -13.06 -17.00
C GLU A 198 0.94 -14.39 -16.51
N VAL A 199 2.27 -14.53 -16.53
CA VAL A 199 2.98 -15.69 -15.98
C VAL A 199 2.65 -15.89 -14.49
N ALA A 200 2.67 -14.79 -13.70
CA ALA A 200 2.33 -14.85 -12.28
C ALA A 200 0.88 -15.31 -12.07
N GLY A 201 -0.07 -14.84 -12.89
CA GLY A 201 -1.47 -15.26 -12.85
C GLY A 201 -1.66 -16.76 -13.15
N ILE A 202 -0.96 -17.29 -14.16
CA ILE A 202 -1.00 -18.74 -14.48
C ILE A 202 -0.47 -19.55 -13.30
N VAL A 203 0.63 -19.12 -12.67
CA VAL A 203 1.19 -19.81 -11.49
C VAL A 203 0.21 -19.78 -10.32
N ASP A 204 -0.43 -18.64 -10.05
CA ASP A 204 -1.42 -18.49 -8.98
C ASP A 204 -2.64 -19.39 -9.20
N GLU A 205 -3.19 -19.41 -10.42
CA GLU A 205 -4.29 -20.30 -10.81
C GLU A 205 -3.91 -21.79 -10.67
N ALA A 206 -2.73 -22.17 -11.14
CA ALA A 206 -2.28 -23.58 -11.09
C ALA A 206 -2.04 -24.04 -9.66
N ILE A 207 -1.47 -23.18 -8.78
CA ILE A 207 -1.26 -23.50 -7.36
C ILE A 207 -2.60 -23.53 -6.61
N GLY A 208 -3.46 -22.53 -6.81
CA GLY A 208 -4.79 -22.45 -6.19
C GLY A 208 -5.68 -23.63 -6.64
N GLY A 209 -5.60 -24.00 -7.92
CA GLY A 209 -6.34 -25.09 -8.54
C GLY A 209 -5.65 -26.46 -8.52
N VAL A 210 -4.53 -26.64 -7.80
CA VAL A 210 -3.71 -27.85 -7.88
C VAL A 210 -4.47 -29.16 -7.66
N ARG A 211 -5.47 -29.15 -6.78
CA ARG A 211 -6.34 -30.33 -6.54
C ARG A 211 -7.20 -30.67 -7.76
N VAL A 212 -7.63 -29.67 -8.51
CA VAL A 212 -8.40 -29.86 -9.76
C VAL A 212 -7.47 -30.41 -10.83
N VAL A 213 -6.32 -29.78 -11.05
CA VAL A 213 -5.30 -30.25 -12.02
C VAL A 213 -4.94 -31.70 -11.75
N LYS A 214 -4.62 -32.04 -10.49
CA LYS A 214 -4.27 -33.41 -10.08
C LYS A 214 -5.46 -34.38 -10.19
N GLY A 215 -6.65 -33.93 -9.83
CA GLY A 215 -7.87 -34.74 -9.89
C GLY A 215 -8.27 -35.16 -11.30
N PHE A 216 -7.94 -34.34 -12.30
CA PHE A 216 -8.23 -34.60 -13.72
C PHE A 216 -7.00 -35.05 -14.51
N GLY A 217 -5.80 -35.12 -13.90
CA GLY A 217 -4.55 -35.54 -14.57
C GLY A 217 -4.13 -34.62 -15.72
N GLN A 218 -4.37 -33.30 -15.57
CA GLN A 218 -4.11 -32.29 -16.62
C GLN A 218 -2.82 -31.50 -16.39
N GLU A 219 -1.82 -32.10 -15.78
CA GLU A 219 -0.53 -31.44 -15.50
C GLU A 219 0.18 -31.02 -16.79
N GLU A 220 0.06 -31.84 -17.85
CA GLU A 220 0.71 -31.56 -19.14
C GLU A 220 0.10 -30.34 -19.81
N GLN A 221 -1.23 -30.18 -19.76
CA GLN A 221 -1.93 -29.01 -20.27
C GLN A 221 -1.51 -27.71 -19.56
N GLU A 222 -1.39 -27.75 -18.23
CA GLU A 222 -0.93 -26.56 -17.46
C GLU A 222 0.56 -26.27 -17.74
N MET A 223 1.39 -27.31 -17.95
CA MET A 223 2.77 -27.13 -18.34
C MET A 223 2.90 -26.47 -19.71
N GLU A 224 2.15 -26.92 -20.72
CA GLU A 224 2.11 -26.30 -22.06
C GLU A 224 1.67 -24.84 -22.00
N ARG A 225 0.64 -24.53 -21.18
CA ARG A 225 0.15 -23.17 -20.97
C ARG A 225 1.25 -22.27 -20.37
N MET A 226 1.96 -22.79 -19.37
CA MET A 226 3.07 -22.08 -18.71
C MET A 226 4.27 -21.88 -19.65
N GLU A 227 4.59 -22.89 -20.47
CA GLU A 227 5.69 -22.82 -21.44
C GLU A 227 5.40 -21.74 -22.52
N ALA A 228 4.16 -21.70 -23.05
CA ALA A 228 3.73 -20.70 -24.01
C ALA A 228 3.83 -19.27 -23.45
N ALA A 229 3.37 -19.04 -22.22
CA ALA A 229 3.46 -17.75 -21.57
C ALA A 229 4.92 -17.34 -21.25
N SER A 230 5.75 -18.31 -20.84
CA SER A 230 7.18 -18.10 -20.60
C SER A 230 7.94 -17.74 -21.87
N GLU A 231 7.60 -18.33 -23.02
CA GLU A 231 8.20 -17.99 -24.32
C GLU A 231 7.80 -16.56 -24.75
N GLN A 232 6.57 -16.15 -24.53
CA GLN A 232 6.13 -14.77 -24.77
C GLN A 232 6.89 -13.78 -23.88
N LEU A 233 7.04 -14.08 -22.60
CA LEU A 233 7.84 -13.28 -21.68
C LEU A 233 9.30 -13.21 -22.13
N PHE A 234 9.92 -14.35 -22.51
CA PHE A 234 11.28 -14.39 -23.06
C PHE A 234 11.42 -13.50 -24.28
N SER A 235 10.49 -13.61 -25.23
CA SER A 235 10.52 -12.80 -26.45
C SER A 235 10.43 -11.29 -26.16
N SER A 236 9.58 -10.91 -25.21
CA SER A 236 9.40 -9.54 -24.75
C SER A 236 10.64 -9.01 -24.02
N ARG A 237 11.24 -9.79 -23.12
CA ARG A 237 12.51 -9.49 -22.46
C ARG A 237 13.67 -9.39 -23.44
N MET A 238 13.71 -10.27 -24.45
CA MET A 238 14.73 -10.22 -25.50
C MET A 238 14.60 -8.94 -26.35
N ARG A 239 13.38 -8.45 -26.60
CA ARG A 239 13.16 -7.15 -27.27
C ARG A 239 13.73 -6.01 -26.43
N VAL A 240 13.47 -5.97 -25.13
CA VAL A 240 14.05 -4.99 -24.20
C VAL A 240 15.58 -5.06 -24.24
N ALA A 241 16.15 -6.26 -24.14
CA ALA A 241 17.60 -6.48 -24.19
C ALA A 241 18.22 -5.96 -25.50
N ARG A 242 17.60 -6.23 -26.67
CA ARG A 242 18.09 -5.73 -27.98
C ARG A 242 18.06 -4.21 -28.08
N ILE A 243 17.01 -3.56 -27.53
CA ILE A 243 16.93 -2.09 -27.50
C ILE A 243 18.05 -1.56 -26.60
N THR A 244 18.19 -2.08 -25.39
CA THR A 244 19.22 -1.69 -24.42
C THR A 244 20.63 -1.88 -24.98
N ALA A 245 20.89 -3.02 -25.63
CA ALA A 245 22.17 -3.32 -26.27
C ALA A 245 22.56 -2.36 -27.42
N ARG A 246 21.59 -1.69 -28.02
CA ARG A 246 21.88 -0.66 -29.05
C ARG A 246 22.15 0.72 -28.46
N PHE A 247 21.36 1.11 -27.45
CA PHE A 247 21.40 2.48 -26.93
C PHE A 247 22.43 2.68 -25.82
N ASN A 248 22.65 1.71 -24.94
CA ASN A 248 23.63 1.88 -23.85
C ASN A 248 25.07 2.06 -24.37
N PRO A 249 25.57 1.27 -25.34
CA PRO A 249 26.88 1.51 -25.90
C PRO A 249 26.96 2.86 -26.64
N ALA A 250 25.89 3.29 -27.31
CA ALA A 250 25.87 4.60 -27.98
C ALA A 250 26.00 5.77 -26.97
N LEU A 251 25.34 5.67 -25.79
CA LEU A 251 25.49 6.68 -24.74
C LEU A 251 26.89 6.76 -24.14
N THR A 252 27.68 5.68 -24.21
CA THR A 252 29.08 5.67 -23.77
C THR A 252 30.03 6.02 -24.91
N ALA A 253 29.71 5.67 -26.16
CA ALA A 253 30.53 5.95 -27.34
C ALA A 253 30.57 7.45 -27.70
N VAL A 254 29.44 8.17 -27.53
CA VAL A 254 29.39 9.61 -27.90
C VAL A 254 30.37 10.46 -27.07
N PRO A 255 30.47 10.38 -25.74
CA PRO A 255 31.52 11.06 -25.00
C PRO A 255 32.94 10.62 -25.41
N SER A 256 33.13 9.32 -25.71
CA SER A 256 34.42 8.81 -26.13
C SER A 256 34.83 9.39 -27.51
N LEU A 257 33.88 9.51 -28.45
CA LEU A 257 34.12 10.21 -29.74
C LEU A 257 34.38 11.71 -29.51
N GLY A 258 33.65 12.32 -28.57
CA GLY A 258 33.93 13.69 -28.13
C GLY A 258 35.35 13.83 -27.58
N LEU A 259 35.82 12.85 -26.80
CA LEU A 259 37.20 12.84 -26.27
C LEU A 259 38.23 12.74 -27.44
N VAL A 260 37.98 11.92 -28.45
CA VAL A 260 38.84 11.88 -29.65
C VAL A 260 38.86 13.24 -30.35
N GLY A 261 37.71 13.90 -30.49
CA GLY A 261 37.62 15.25 -31.03
C GLY A 261 38.42 16.27 -30.21
N VAL A 262 38.34 16.20 -28.87
CA VAL A 262 39.14 17.03 -27.96
C VAL A 262 40.63 16.71 -28.10
N LEU A 263 41.00 15.42 -28.24
CA LEU A 263 42.39 15.01 -28.40
C LEU A 263 42.97 15.58 -29.70
N ILE A 264 42.27 15.53 -30.81
CA ILE A 264 42.71 16.04 -32.12
C ILE A 264 42.77 17.57 -32.08
N LEU A 265 41.66 18.23 -31.79
CA LEU A 265 41.56 19.69 -31.79
C LEU A 265 42.39 20.34 -30.68
N GLY A 266 42.30 19.80 -29.47
CA GLY A 266 43.02 20.31 -28.30
C GLY A 266 44.51 20.06 -28.39
N GLY A 267 44.95 18.91 -28.94
CA GLY A 267 46.35 18.63 -29.24
C GLY A 267 46.91 19.60 -30.26
N TRP A 268 46.16 19.89 -31.33
CA TRP A 268 46.55 20.88 -32.36
C TRP A 268 46.65 22.30 -31.77
N LEU A 269 45.70 22.73 -30.93
CA LEU A 269 45.75 24.03 -30.25
C LEU A 269 46.88 24.09 -29.22
N ALA A 270 47.19 23.01 -28.54
CA ALA A 270 48.30 22.93 -27.58
C ALA A 270 49.68 23.06 -28.30
N LEU A 271 49.82 22.43 -29.47
CA LEU A 271 51.04 22.58 -30.29
C LEU A 271 51.22 23.98 -30.81
N ARG A 272 50.14 24.76 -30.99
CA ARG A 272 50.19 26.19 -31.36
C ARG A 272 50.41 27.11 -30.16
N GLY A 273 50.30 26.61 -28.95
CA GLY A 273 50.42 27.42 -27.74
C GLY A 273 49.12 28.15 -27.34
N ASP A 274 48.00 27.91 -28.05
CA ASP A 274 46.69 28.54 -27.81
C ASP A 274 46.00 27.95 -26.56
N VAL A 275 46.32 26.71 -26.16
CA VAL A 275 45.79 26.00 -25.01
C VAL A 275 46.95 25.32 -24.26
N THR A 276 46.94 25.43 -22.92
CA THR A 276 47.94 24.75 -22.09
C THR A 276 47.63 23.25 -21.96
N LEU A 277 48.64 22.44 -21.64
CA LEU A 277 48.50 21.02 -21.38
C LEU A 277 47.52 20.74 -20.24
N GLY A 278 47.58 21.55 -19.16
CA GLY A 278 46.64 21.43 -18.06
C GLY A 278 45.22 21.77 -18.44
N THR A 279 45.00 22.79 -19.29
CA THR A 279 43.65 23.12 -19.81
C THR A 279 43.09 21.98 -20.65
N PHE A 280 43.91 21.38 -21.52
CA PHE A 280 43.53 20.22 -22.32
C PHE A 280 43.08 19.02 -21.46
N LEU A 281 43.83 18.69 -20.40
CA LEU A 281 43.51 17.58 -19.51
C LEU A 281 42.27 17.87 -18.64
N ALA A 282 42.13 19.12 -18.16
CA ALA A 282 40.94 19.53 -17.42
C ALA A 282 39.67 19.45 -18.29
N PHE A 283 39.79 19.90 -19.55
CA PHE A 283 38.69 19.82 -20.52
C PHE A 283 38.27 18.37 -20.82
N SER A 284 39.23 17.46 -20.98
CA SER A 284 38.98 16.03 -21.15
C SER A 284 38.26 15.43 -19.96
N SER A 285 38.62 15.83 -18.72
CA SER A 285 37.97 15.40 -17.49
C SER A 285 36.52 15.89 -17.41
N TYR A 286 36.25 17.15 -17.74
CA TYR A 286 34.87 17.67 -17.76
C TYR A 286 34.01 16.96 -18.82
N LEU A 287 34.55 16.71 -20.02
CA LEU A 287 33.81 16.00 -21.06
C LEU A 287 33.43 14.60 -20.63
N ALA A 288 34.32 13.87 -19.96
CA ALA A 288 34.05 12.54 -19.43
C ALA A 288 32.93 12.58 -18.35
N GLN A 289 32.84 13.65 -17.57
CA GLN A 289 31.82 13.83 -16.53
C GLN A 289 30.43 14.13 -17.08
N LEU A 290 30.25 14.61 -18.33
CA LEU A 290 28.95 14.99 -18.88
C LEU A 290 27.98 13.80 -19.05
N SER A 291 28.48 12.59 -19.24
CA SER A 291 27.64 11.40 -19.47
C SER A 291 26.78 11.00 -18.26
N GLY A 292 27.31 11.21 -17.04
CA GLY A 292 26.63 10.87 -15.79
C GLY A 292 25.31 11.63 -15.58
N PRO A 293 25.34 12.96 -15.58
CA PRO A 293 24.14 13.79 -15.44
C PRO A 293 23.04 13.50 -16.46
N VAL A 294 23.39 13.30 -17.73
CA VAL A 294 22.39 12.99 -18.78
C VAL A 294 21.65 11.69 -18.47
N ARG A 295 22.37 10.65 -18.04
CA ARG A 295 21.77 9.37 -17.64
C ARG A 295 20.85 9.52 -16.42
N ILE A 296 21.27 10.30 -15.42
CA ILE A 296 20.48 10.55 -14.21
C ILE A 296 19.19 11.29 -14.56
N LEU A 297 19.25 12.33 -15.38
CA LEU A 297 18.08 13.10 -15.84
C LEU A 297 17.09 12.23 -16.62
N THR A 298 17.60 11.36 -17.49
CA THR A 298 16.76 10.43 -18.25
C THR A 298 16.02 9.46 -17.34
N ASN A 299 16.71 8.89 -16.34
CA ASN A 299 16.10 8.00 -15.36
C ASN A 299 15.06 8.72 -14.49
N LEU A 300 15.34 9.97 -14.07
CA LEU A 300 14.37 10.75 -13.27
C LEU A 300 13.05 10.94 -13.99
N VAL A 301 13.06 11.17 -15.32
CA VAL A 301 11.80 11.34 -16.07
C VAL A 301 10.95 10.07 -15.99
N THR A 302 11.56 8.89 -16.08
CA THR A 302 10.85 7.61 -15.98
C THR A 302 10.32 7.37 -14.56
N VAL A 303 11.20 7.43 -13.56
CA VAL A 303 10.83 7.27 -12.14
C VAL A 303 9.81 8.33 -11.71
N GLY A 304 9.94 9.55 -12.23
CA GLY A 304 9.01 10.64 -11.93
C GLY A 304 7.60 10.40 -12.47
N GLN A 305 7.45 9.80 -13.64
CA GLN A 305 6.14 9.45 -14.21
C GLN A 305 5.48 8.31 -13.44
N GLU A 306 6.23 7.27 -13.10
CA GLU A 306 5.73 6.15 -12.30
C GLU A 306 5.35 6.62 -10.89
N ALA A 307 6.22 7.38 -10.24
CA ALA A 307 5.97 7.92 -8.91
C ALA A 307 4.77 8.89 -8.88
N ARG A 308 4.54 9.69 -9.95
CA ARG A 308 3.36 10.55 -10.06
C ARG A 308 2.07 9.74 -9.94
N ALA A 309 1.95 8.66 -10.71
CA ALA A 309 0.78 7.79 -10.68
C ALA A 309 0.61 7.17 -9.29
N SER A 310 1.70 6.68 -8.69
CA SER A 310 1.71 6.08 -7.35
C SER A 310 1.32 7.08 -6.26
N VAL A 311 1.84 8.31 -6.31
CA VAL A 311 1.48 9.38 -5.35
C VAL A 311 -0.01 9.70 -5.42
N ILE A 312 -0.59 9.79 -6.62
CA ILE A 312 -2.02 10.07 -6.81
C ILE A 312 -2.84 8.95 -6.16
N ARG A 313 -2.55 7.67 -6.46
CA ARG A 313 -3.28 6.52 -5.88
C ARG A 313 -3.15 6.43 -4.36
N VAL A 314 -1.98 6.73 -3.80
CA VAL A 314 -1.78 6.76 -2.34
C VAL A 314 -2.62 7.86 -1.70
N PHE A 315 -2.63 9.06 -2.29
CA PHE A 315 -3.42 10.17 -1.76
C PHE A 315 -4.93 10.00 -1.96
N GLU A 316 -5.38 9.27 -2.98
CA GLU A 316 -6.80 8.88 -3.10
C GLU A 316 -7.28 8.12 -1.87
N VAL A 317 -6.47 7.18 -1.36
CA VAL A 317 -6.80 6.42 -0.15
C VAL A 317 -6.67 7.27 1.12
N ILE A 318 -5.60 8.07 1.24
CA ILE A 318 -5.40 8.95 2.41
C ILE A 318 -6.52 9.99 2.53
N ASP A 319 -7.07 10.45 1.39
CA ASP A 319 -8.13 11.45 1.35
C ASP A 319 -9.54 10.83 1.39
N ALA A 320 -9.63 9.50 1.30
CA ALA A 320 -10.90 8.82 1.41
C ALA A 320 -11.52 9.10 2.79
N ARG A 321 -12.77 9.52 2.76
CA ARG A 321 -13.54 9.80 3.98
C ARG A 321 -14.62 8.75 4.14
N PRO A 322 -14.92 8.33 5.37
CA PRO A 322 -16.08 7.48 5.62
C PRO A 322 -17.35 8.18 5.11
N SER A 323 -18.26 7.40 4.54
CA SER A 323 -19.60 7.90 4.16
C SER A 323 -20.54 7.89 5.35
N ILE A 324 -20.21 7.12 6.39
CA ILE A 324 -20.96 6.98 7.63
C ILE A 324 -20.11 7.52 8.77
N ASP A 325 -20.56 8.60 9.38
CA ASP A 325 -19.91 9.25 10.53
C ASP A 325 -20.97 9.58 11.59
N ASP A 326 -20.54 9.87 12.79
CA ASP A 326 -21.46 10.30 13.83
C ASP A 326 -22.04 11.66 13.46
N ARG A 327 -23.36 11.78 13.55
CA ARG A 327 -24.04 13.05 13.28
C ARG A 327 -23.66 14.09 14.34
N PRO A 328 -23.60 15.37 13.99
CA PRO A 328 -23.48 16.42 14.99
C PRO A 328 -24.62 16.32 16.01
N GLY A 329 -24.28 16.14 17.26
CA GLY A 329 -25.28 15.95 18.33
C GLY A 329 -25.70 14.50 18.57
N ALA A 330 -25.04 13.50 17.96
CA ALA A 330 -25.24 12.10 18.30
C ALA A 330 -25.01 11.86 19.80
N ILE A 331 -25.95 11.14 20.42
CA ILE A 331 -25.90 10.82 21.85
C ILE A 331 -25.31 9.43 22.07
N GLU A 332 -24.82 9.14 23.27
CA GLU A 332 -24.54 7.76 23.66
C GLU A 332 -25.84 6.96 23.76
N LEU A 333 -25.81 5.69 23.32
CA LEU A 333 -26.97 4.81 23.41
C LEU A 333 -27.31 4.58 24.90
N PRO A 334 -28.52 4.96 25.38
CA PRO A 334 -28.89 4.81 26.77
C PRO A 334 -28.72 3.36 27.27
N ALA A 335 -28.30 3.21 28.53
CA ALA A 335 -27.99 1.90 29.12
C ALA A 335 -29.21 0.95 29.20
N ASP A 336 -30.40 1.47 29.23
CA ASP A 336 -31.69 0.76 29.22
C ASP A 336 -32.26 0.53 27.81
N ALA A 337 -31.60 1.05 26.78
CA ALA A 337 -32.02 0.87 25.39
C ALA A 337 -31.86 -0.59 24.94
N ASN A 338 -32.95 -1.32 24.95
CA ASN A 338 -33.09 -2.72 24.56
C ASN A 338 -34.18 -2.83 23.47
N GLY A 339 -34.19 -3.96 22.77
CA GLY A 339 -35.14 -4.17 21.66
C GLY A 339 -34.66 -3.56 20.36
N ILE A 340 -35.03 -4.19 19.25
CA ILE A 340 -34.61 -3.83 17.90
C ILE A 340 -35.87 -3.59 17.05
N THR A 341 -35.87 -2.54 16.24
CA THR A 341 -36.97 -2.24 15.32
C THR A 341 -36.42 -1.84 13.97
N PHE A 342 -36.82 -2.56 12.95
CA PHE A 342 -36.68 -2.17 11.55
C PHE A 342 -38.02 -1.58 11.11
N ASP A 343 -38.06 -0.33 10.71
CA ASP A 343 -39.28 0.45 10.39
C ASP A 343 -39.22 0.93 8.95
N ASP A 344 -40.03 0.33 8.07
CA ASP A 344 -40.09 0.55 6.61
C ASP A 344 -38.68 0.57 5.96
N VAL A 345 -37.79 -0.33 6.37
CA VAL A 345 -36.39 -0.31 5.96
C VAL A 345 -36.26 -0.63 4.46
N ARG A 346 -35.64 0.30 3.73
CA ARG A 346 -35.29 0.18 2.33
C ARG A 346 -33.79 0.29 2.18
N PHE A 347 -33.19 -0.73 1.54
CA PHE A 347 -31.76 -0.80 1.38
C PHE A 347 -31.35 -1.61 0.13
N GLY A 348 -30.19 -1.29 -0.41
CA GLY A 348 -29.49 -2.06 -1.44
C GLY A 348 -28.03 -1.59 -1.49
N TYR A 349 -27.10 -2.51 -1.67
CA TYR A 349 -25.66 -2.19 -1.80
C TYR A 349 -25.42 -1.32 -3.03
N VAL A 350 -26.06 -1.61 -4.14
CA VAL A 350 -26.05 -0.79 -5.35
C VAL A 350 -27.40 -0.06 -5.47
N PRO A 351 -27.42 1.26 -5.82
CA PRO A 351 -28.66 2.03 -5.94
C PRO A 351 -29.74 1.42 -6.83
N SER A 352 -29.32 0.77 -7.91
CA SER A 352 -30.22 0.14 -8.89
C SER A 352 -30.76 -1.23 -8.47
N GLN A 353 -30.23 -1.82 -7.38
CA GLN A 353 -30.56 -3.18 -6.94
C GLN A 353 -31.01 -3.18 -5.48
N PRO A 354 -32.28 -2.87 -5.19
CA PRO A 354 -32.79 -2.89 -3.83
C PRO A 354 -32.90 -4.33 -3.31
N VAL A 355 -32.32 -4.55 -2.10
CA VAL A 355 -32.35 -5.82 -1.38
C VAL A 355 -33.52 -5.87 -0.40
N LEU A 356 -33.70 -4.79 0.40
CA LEU A 356 -34.84 -4.64 1.31
C LEU A 356 -35.79 -3.58 0.75
N ARG A 357 -37.10 -3.90 0.72
CA ARG A 357 -38.12 -3.06 0.08
C ARG A 357 -39.28 -2.71 1.02
N GLY A 358 -38.91 -2.12 2.19
CA GLY A 358 -39.88 -1.75 3.22
C GLY A 358 -40.05 -2.85 4.26
N LEU A 359 -38.93 -3.34 4.79
CA LEU A 359 -38.91 -4.36 5.82
C LEU A 359 -39.39 -3.77 7.14
N ASN A 360 -40.36 -4.44 7.79
CA ASN A 360 -40.84 -4.14 9.12
C ASN A 360 -40.64 -5.36 10.02
N LEU A 361 -39.78 -5.22 11.04
CA LEU A 361 -39.49 -6.29 12.00
C LEU A 361 -39.24 -5.68 13.39
N ARG A 362 -39.86 -6.24 14.41
CA ARG A 362 -39.65 -5.83 15.81
C ARG A 362 -39.22 -7.02 16.63
N VAL A 363 -38.15 -6.82 17.41
CA VAL A 363 -37.66 -7.74 18.43
C VAL A 363 -37.85 -7.04 19.80
N ALA A 364 -38.67 -7.59 20.65
CA ALA A 364 -38.92 -7.01 21.96
C ALA A 364 -37.71 -7.17 22.91
N PRO A 365 -37.58 -6.35 23.96
CA PRO A 365 -36.54 -6.53 24.97
C PRO A 365 -36.53 -7.95 25.57
N GLY A 366 -35.36 -8.61 25.50
CA GLY A 366 -35.18 -9.98 26.02
C GLY A 366 -35.73 -11.08 25.11
N GLU A 367 -36.32 -10.74 23.95
CA GLU A 367 -36.86 -11.69 22.98
C GLU A 367 -35.77 -12.18 22.02
N THR A 368 -35.87 -13.43 21.59
CA THR A 368 -35.08 -14.02 20.51
C THR A 368 -35.96 -14.19 19.27
N VAL A 369 -35.63 -13.48 18.20
CA VAL A 369 -36.29 -13.61 16.91
C VAL A 369 -35.34 -14.22 15.88
N ALA A 370 -35.73 -15.36 15.31
CA ALA A 370 -35.02 -15.96 14.19
C ALA A 370 -35.52 -15.40 12.86
N VAL A 371 -34.61 -15.15 11.93
CA VAL A 371 -34.92 -14.70 10.56
C VAL A 371 -34.54 -15.79 9.58
N ILE A 372 -35.52 -16.23 8.78
CA ILE A 372 -35.33 -17.22 7.70
C ILE A 372 -35.80 -16.65 6.36
N GLY A 373 -35.41 -17.28 5.28
CA GLY A 373 -35.85 -16.89 3.93
C GLY A 373 -34.90 -17.44 2.85
N PRO A 374 -35.26 -17.32 1.59
CA PRO A 374 -34.43 -17.79 0.48
C PRO A 374 -33.06 -17.08 0.44
N SER A 375 -32.10 -17.65 -0.27
CA SER A 375 -30.81 -16.95 -0.51
C SER A 375 -31.07 -15.64 -1.25
N GLY A 376 -30.35 -14.59 -0.87
CA GLY A 376 -30.54 -13.25 -1.45
C GLY A 376 -31.70 -12.42 -0.88
N SER A 377 -32.50 -12.96 0.06
CA SER A 377 -33.64 -12.21 0.68
C SER A 377 -33.24 -11.08 1.61
N GLY A 378 -31.94 -10.86 1.86
CA GLY A 378 -31.46 -9.77 2.70
C GLY A 378 -31.29 -10.13 4.18
N LYS A 379 -31.25 -11.42 4.54
CA LYS A 379 -31.03 -11.85 5.94
C LYS A 379 -29.72 -11.29 6.52
N SER A 380 -28.58 -11.56 5.89
CA SER A 380 -27.27 -11.05 6.33
C SER A 380 -27.14 -9.53 6.14
N THR A 381 -28.03 -8.91 5.35
CA THR A 381 -28.11 -7.44 5.28
C THR A 381 -28.57 -6.83 6.61
N LEU A 382 -29.43 -7.53 7.37
CA LEU A 382 -29.84 -7.08 8.69
C LEU A 382 -28.67 -7.04 9.67
N SER A 383 -27.74 -8.01 9.56
CA SER A 383 -26.52 -8.06 10.36
C SER A 383 -25.54 -6.92 10.04
N GLN A 384 -25.64 -6.33 8.85
CA GLN A 384 -24.82 -5.18 8.47
C GLN A 384 -25.47 -3.84 8.85
N LEU A 385 -26.82 -3.76 8.85
CA LEU A 385 -27.55 -2.52 9.13
C LEU A 385 -27.65 -2.22 10.63
N LEU A 386 -27.82 -3.24 11.49
CA LEU A 386 -27.98 -3.05 12.91
C LEU A 386 -26.76 -2.40 13.59
N PRO A 387 -25.49 -2.84 13.36
CA PRO A 387 -24.30 -2.19 13.90
C PRO A 387 -23.88 -0.95 13.09
N ARG A 388 -24.72 -0.52 12.14
CA ARG A 388 -24.49 0.62 11.26
C ARG A 388 -23.17 0.52 10.49
N PHE A 389 -22.92 -0.64 9.85
CA PHE A 389 -21.87 -0.76 8.82
C PHE A 389 -22.32 -0.12 7.52
N TYR A 390 -23.64 -0.04 7.31
CA TYR A 390 -24.31 0.66 6.22
C TYR A 390 -25.47 1.46 6.77
N ASP A 391 -25.77 2.62 6.17
CA ASP A 391 -26.97 3.38 6.45
C ASP A 391 -28.12 2.97 5.53
N VAL A 392 -29.34 2.95 6.07
CA VAL A 392 -30.55 2.67 5.28
C VAL A 392 -30.83 3.78 4.28
N ARG A 393 -31.38 3.43 3.12
CA ARG A 393 -31.80 4.40 2.09
C ARG A 393 -33.18 4.98 2.36
N GLY A 394 -33.99 4.33 3.14
CA GLY A 394 -35.31 4.75 3.58
C GLY A 394 -35.74 4.00 4.82
N GLY A 395 -36.65 4.58 5.59
CA GLY A 395 -37.02 4.04 6.88
C GLY A 395 -35.98 4.26 7.97
N ALA A 396 -36.04 3.47 9.02
CA ALA A 396 -35.15 3.56 10.17
C ALA A 396 -34.85 2.20 10.81
N VAL A 397 -33.62 2.04 11.31
CA VAL A 397 -33.25 0.97 12.26
C VAL A 397 -33.14 1.62 13.64
N ARG A 398 -33.84 1.04 14.63
CA ARG A 398 -33.88 1.60 15.98
C ARG A 398 -33.45 0.58 17.02
N VAL A 399 -32.73 1.04 18.03
CA VAL A 399 -32.37 0.28 19.23
C VAL A 399 -32.94 0.99 20.43
N GLY A 400 -33.79 0.31 21.23
CA GLY A 400 -34.48 0.92 22.36
C GLY A 400 -35.28 2.17 22.00
N GLY A 401 -35.80 2.25 20.75
CA GLY A 401 -36.54 3.40 20.23
C GLY A 401 -35.67 4.50 19.59
N HIS A 402 -34.35 4.49 19.79
CA HIS A 402 -33.42 5.46 19.21
C HIS A 402 -32.98 5.01 17.82
N ASP A 403 -33.02 5.91 16.83
CA ASP A 403 -32.47 5.63 15.49
C ASP A 403 -30.95 5.45 15.59
N VAL A 404 -30.42 4.39 14.97
CA VAL A 404 -28.98 4.10 14.97
C VAL A 404 -28.12 5.22 14.38
N ARG A 405 -28.73 6.12 13.60
CA ARG A 405 -28.06 7.29 13.01
C ARG A 405 -27.90 8.46 13.98
N ASP A 406 -28.69 8.48 15.06
CA ASP A 406 -28.72 9.57 16.05
C ASP A 406 -27.92 9.22 17.32
N VAL A 407 -27.33 8.00 17.37
CA VAL A 407 -26.42 7.57 18.43
C VAL A 407 -24.99 7.42 17.92
N THR A 408 -24.01 7.52 18.83
CA THR A 408 -22.61 7.32 18.45
C THR A 408 -22.35 5.87 18.07
N GLN A 409 -21.58 5.64 17.00
CA GLN A 409 -21.25 4.29 16.52
C GLN A 409 -20.55 3.45 17.60
N ALA A 410 -19.71 4.09 18.42
CA ALA A 410 -18.99 3.44 19.51
C ALA A 410 -19.97 2.83 20.53
N SER A 411 -20.91 3.64 21.07
CA SER A 411 -21.90 3.18 22.07
C SER A 411 -22.87 2.14 21.50
N LEU A 412 -23.26 2.29 20.22
CA LEU A 412 -24.11 1.33 19.52
C LEU A 412 -23.41 -0.04 19.41
N ARG A 413 -22.16 -0.06 18.94
CA ARG A 413 -21.39 -1.29 18.73
C ARG A 413 -20.97 -1.94 20.03
N GLU A 414 -20.71 -1.18 21.09
CA GLU A 414 -20.46 -1.71 22.43
C GLU A 414 -21.68 -2.46 23.00
N ALA A 415 -22.89 -2.02 22.65
CA ALA A 415 -24.13 -2.68 23.09
C ALA A 415 -24.42 -3.99 22.32
N ILE A 416 -23.77 -4.24 21.20
CA ILE A 416 -24.05 -5.36 20.29
C ILE A 416 -22.91 -6.39 20.36
N GLY A 417 -23.22 -7.62 20.74
CA GLY A 417 -22.36 -8.79 20.52
C GLY A 417 -22.63 -9.38 19.15
N LEU A 418 -21.67 -9.26 18.24
CA LEU A 418 -21.81 -9.72 16.87
C LEU A 418 -21.01 -11.01 16.64
N VAL A 419 -21.70 -12.05 16.14
CA VAL A 419 -21.08 -13.27 15.61
C VAL A 419 -21.53 -13.42 14.16
N MET A 420 -20.58 -13.32 13.22
CA MET A 420 -20.83 -13.43 11.79
C MET A 420 -20.69 -14.88 11.33
N GLU A 421 -21.30 -15.20 10.20
CA GLU A 421 -21.20 -16.51 9.51
C GLU A 421 -19.73 -16.92 9.34
N ASP A 422 -18.91 -15.99 8.85
CA ASP A 422 -17.47 -16.20 8.71
C ASP A 422 -16.75 -15.74 10.00
N SER A 423 -16.42 -16.74 10.82
CA SER A 423 -15.76 -16.52 12.11
C SER A 423 -14.27 -16.21 11.94
N PHE A 424 -13.95 -15.00 11.48
CA PHE A 424 -12.59 -14.53 11.30
C PHE A 424 -11.81 -14.43 12.62
N LEU A 425 -10.59 -15.00 12.65
CA LEU A 425 -9.64 -14.86 13.74
C LEU A 425 -8.34 -14.23 13.26
N PHE A 426 -7.80 -13.33 14.07
CA PHE A 426 -6.49 -12.72 13.80
C PHE A 426 -5.37 -13.73 14.05
N SER A 427 -4.27 -13.61 13.32
CA SER A 427 -3.03 -14.38 13.52
C SER A 427 -2.33 -13.94 14.82
N ASP A 428 -2.95 -14.24 15.94
CA ASP A 428 -2.53 -13.90 17.30
C ASP A 428 -2.95 -15.03 18.26
N SER A 429 -2.65 -14.90 19.55
CA SER A 429 -3.05 -15.88 20.55
C SER A 429 -4.59 -15.99 20.68
N VAL A 430 -5.07 -17.15 21.14
CA VAL A 430 -6.50 -17.33 21.46
C VAL A 430 -6.95 -16.30 22.48
N HIS A 431 -6.10 -16.00 23.47
CA HIS A 431 -6.34 -14.94 24.45
C HIS A 431 -6.59 -13.59 23.79
N ALA A 432 -5.68 -13.14 22.92
CA ALA A 432 -5.79 -11.86 22.21
C ALA A 432 -7.04 -11.81 21.33
N ASN A 433 -7.35 -12.91 20.65
CA ASN A 433 -8.56 -13.03 19.85
C ASN A 433 -9.86 -12.87 20.66
N ILE A 434 -9.96 -13.44 21.86
CA ILE A 434 -11.12 -13.26 22.74
C ILE A 434 -11.11 -11.84 23.33
N ALA A 435 -9.97 -11.38 23.84
CA ALA A 435 -9.81 -10.05 24.44
C ALA A 435 -10.01 -8.89 23.44
N TYR A 436 -10.04 -9.18 22.13
CA TYR A 436 -10.24 -8.15 21.09
C TYR A 436 -11.53 -7.35 21.28
N GLY A 437 -12.61 -7.99 21.76
CA GLY A 437 -13.86 -7.30 22.08
C GLY A 437 -13.74 -6.33 23.28
N ARG A 438 -12.78 -6.55 24.18
CA ARG A 438 -12.53 -5.72 25.37
C ARG A 438 -11.04 -5.61 25.64
N PRO A 439 -10.33 -4.67 25.00
CA PRO A 439 -8.91 -4.45 25.21
C PRO A 439 -8.59 -4.22 26.70
N GLY A 440 -7.59 -4.93 27.24
CA GLY A 440 -7.24 -4.87 28.67
C GLY A 440 -8.03 -5.81 29.57
N ALA A 441 -8.84 -6.73 29.01
CA ALA A 441 -9.49 -7.78 29.79
C ALA A 441 -8.45 -8.67 30.50
N THR A 442 -8.72 -9.01 31.77
CA THR A 442 -7.85 -9.91 32.53
C THR A 442 -7.97 -11.35 32.04
N ARG A 443 -6.99 -12.19 32.38
CA ARG A 443 -7.01 -13.62 32.03
C ARG A 443 -8.26 -14.33 32.55
N GLU A 444 -8.72 -13.96 33.75
CA GLU A 444 -9.92 -14.50 34.39
C GLU A 444 -11.17 -14.12 33.57
N GLN A 445 -11.27 -12.87 33.11
CA GLN A 445 -12.40 -12.40 32.29
C GLN A 445 -12.43 -13.13 30.93
N VAL A 446 -11.27 -13.29 30.30
CA VAL A 446 -11.14 -14.06 29.04
C VAL A 446 -11.54 -15.52 29.27
N THR A 447 -11.08 -16.14 30.36
CA THR A 447 -11.42 -17.53 30.67
C THR A 447 -12.92 -17.67 31.00
N ALA A 448 -13.53 -16.69 31.68
CA ALA A 448 -14.96 -16.70 31.95
C ALA A 448 -15.79 -16.59 30.67
N ALA A 449 -15.39 -15.72 29.73
CA ALA A 449 -16.02 -15.60 28.41
C ALA A 449 -15.86 -16.90 27.57
N ALA A 450 -14.68 -17.52 27.62
CA ALA A 450 -14.42 -18.79 26.94
C ALA A 450 -15.28 -19.94 27.53
N ARG A 451 -15.46 -20.00 28.86
CA ARG A 451 -16.36 -20.96 29.49
C ARG A 451 -17.81 -20.73 29.11
N ALA A 452 -18.25 -19.47 29.09
CA ALA A 452 -19.59 -19.12 28.67
C ALA A 452 -19.88 -19.52 27.19
N ALA A 453 -18.84 -19.61 26.35
CA ALA A 453 -18.90 -20.04 24.96
C ALA A 453 -18.52 -21.53 24.77
N GLU A 454 -18.38 -22.33 25.82
CA GLU A 454 -17.92 -23.73 25.80
C GLU A 454 -16.58 -23.90 25.03
N ALA A 455 -15.70 -22.91 25.13
CA ALA A 455 -14.40 -22.91 24.46
C ALA A 455 -13.23 -23.30 25.40
N ASP A 456 -13.39 -23.15 26.71
CA ASP A 456 -12.31 -23.31 27.70
C ASP A 456 -11.67 -24.70 27.66
N GLU A 457 -12.46 -25.77 27.49
CA GLU A 457 -11.98 -27.16 27.50
C GLU A 457 -11.00 -27.38 26.33
N PHE A 458 -11.44 -27.18 25.10
CA PHE A 458 -10.55 -27.40 23.96
C PHE A 458 -9.37 -26.42 23.92
N ILE A 459 -9.54 -25.18 24.41
CA ILE A 459 -8.44 -24.22 24.46
C ILE A 459 -7.33 -24.73 25.37
N ARG A 460 -7.65 -25.35 26.52
CA ARG A 460 -6.65 -25.94 27.43
C ARG A 460 -5.92 -27.15 26.85
N GLU A 461 -6.54 -27.85 25.90
CA GLU A 461 -5.93 -28.98 25.21
C GLU A 461 -4.95 -28.54 24.12
N LEU A 462 -5.00 -27.28 23.68
CA LEU A 462 -4.03 -26.74 22.71
C LEU A 462 -2.62 -26.70 23.32
N PRO A 463 -1.57 -26.88 22.52
CA PRO A 463 -0.18 -26.97 23.02
C PRO A 463 0.28 -25.82 23.91
N GLY A 464 -0.24 -24.59 23.69
CA GLY A 464 0.02 -23.39 24.49
C GLY A 464 -1.21 -22.89 25.25
N GLY A 465 -2.30 -23.67 25.28
CA GLY A 465 -3.56 -23.22 25.86
C GLY A 465 -4.05 -21.90 25.25
N TYR A 466 -4.41 -20.96 26.07
CA TYR A 466 -4.83 -19.62 25.65
C TYR A 466 -3.73 -18.80 24.93
N ASP A 467 -2.46 -19.14 25.11
CA ASP A 467 -1.34 -18.45 24.49
C ASP A 467 -0.96 -19.08 23.13
N THR A 468 -1.69 -20.12 22.72
CA THR A 468 -1.56 -20.71 21.39
C THR A 468 -1.89 -19.67 20.33
N VAL A 469 -0.94 -19.40 19.43
CA VAL A 469 -1.14 -18.55 18.27
C VAL A 469 -1.94 -19.33 17.22
N VAL A 470 -3.09 -18.80 16.86
CA VAL A 470 -3.89 -19.36 15.76
C VAL A 470 -3.30 -18.88 14.42
N GLY A 471 -3.24 -19.78 13.44
CA GLY A 471 -2.72 -19.44 12.11
C GLY A 471 -3.59 -18.41 11.39
N GLU A 472 -3.16 -18.07 10.18
CA GLU A 472 -3.88 -17.12 9.31
C GLU A 472 -5.36 -17.49 9.23
N GLN A 473 -6.23 -16.53 9.50
CA GLN A 473 -7.70 -16.70 9.56
C GLN A 473 -8.18 -17.84 10.49
N GLY A 474 -7.34 -18.29 11.44
CA GLY A 474 -7.69 -19.37 12.37
C GLY A 474 -7.68 -20.77 11.75
N LEU A 475 -6.95 -20.98 10.64
CA LEU A 475 -6.90 -22.25 9.90
C LEU A 475 -6.40 -23.45 10.73
N THR A 476 -5.71 -23.21 11.84
CA THR A 476 -5.26 -24.25 12.78
C THR A 476 -6.37 -24.80 13.68
N LEU A 477 -7.53 -24.13 13.73
CA LEU A 477 -8.69 -24.53 14.50
C LEU A 477 -9.79 -25.12 13.60
N SER A 478 -10.59 -26.05 14.13
CA SER A 478 -11.78 -26.53 13.43
C SER A 478 -12.82 -25.40 13.30
N GLY A 479 -13.77 -25.52 12.35
CA GLY A 479 -14.83 -24.54 12.16
C GLY A 479 -15.60 -24.24 13.45
N GLY A 480 -16.00 -25.28 14.19
CA GLY A 480 -16.70 -25.13 15.47
C GLY A 480 -15.83 -24.53 16.61
N GLN A 481 -14.52 -24.77 16.60
CA GLN A 481 -13.59 -24.11 17.52
C GLN A 481 -13.48 -22.61 17.21
N ARG A 482 -13.36 -22.24 15.92
CA ARG A 482 -13.36 -20.82 15.51
C ARG A 482 -14.65 -20.11 15.94
N GLN A 483 -15.81 -20.72 15.71
CA GLN A 483 -17.11 -20.14 16.10
C GLN A 483 -17.21 -19.93 17.60
N ARG A 484 -16.79 -20.90 18.43
CA ARG A 484 -16.78 -20.75 19.90
C ARG A 484 -15.83 -19.65 20.37
N VAL A 485 -14.67 -19.48 19.75
CA VAL A 485 -13.76 -18.35 20.03
C VAL A 485 -14.41 -17.02 19.64
N ALA A 486 -15.06 -16.94 18.47
CA ALA A 486 -15.79 -15.75 18.02
C ALA A 486 -16.98 -15.42 18.95
N LEU A 487 -17.70 -16.44 19.45
CA LEU A 487 -18.75 -16.27 20.44
C LEU A 487 -18.17 -15.75 21.78
N ALA A 488 -17.05 -16.31 22.25
CA ALA A 488 -16.37 -15.80 23.45
C ALA A 488 -15.94 -14.33 23.30
N ARG A 489 -15.44 -13.94 22.10
CA ARG A 489 -15.13 -12.54 21.74
C ARG A 489 -16.35 -11.63 21.83
N ALA A 490 -17.51 -12.09 21.38
CA ALA A 490 -18.75 -11.34 21.46
C ALA A 490 -19.25 -11.22 22.91
N LEU A 491 -19.07 -12.25 23.74
CA LEU A 491 -19.57 -12.31 25.13
C LEU A 491 -18.72 -11.53 26.12
N ILE A 492 -17.43 -11.33 25.86
CA ILE A 492 -16.55 -10.64 26.83
C ILE A 492 -16.95 -9.17 27.03
N THR A 493 -17.65 -8.57 26.07
CA THR A 493 -18.20 -7.21 26.18
C THR A 493 -19.45 -7.15 27.05
N ASN A 494 -20.03 -8.30 27.42
CA ASN A 494 -21.33 -8.42 28.10
C ASN A 494 -22.44 -7.62 27.38
N PRO A 495 -22.70 -7.91 26.11
CA PRO A 495 -23.61 -7.13 25.28
C PRO A 495 -25.06 -7.31 25.68
N ARG A 496 -25.88 -6.27 25.48
CA ARG A 496 -27.34 -6.29 25.71
C ARG A 496 -28.09 -6.87 24.51
N LEU A 497 -27.54 -6.70 23.33
CA LEU A 497 -28.07 -7.18 22.06
C LEU A 497 -27.12 -8.24 21.50
N LEU A 498 -27.67 -9.35 21.05
CA LEU A 498 -26.91 -10.38 20.34
C LEU A 498 -27.38 -10.43 18.88
N LEU A 499 -26.42 -10.43 18.01
CA LEU A 499 -26.63 -10.59 16.57
C LEU A 499 -25.82 -11.81 16.10
N LEU A 500 -26.53 -12.88 15.80
CA LEU A 500 -25.94 -14.16 15.43
C LEU A 500 -26.30 -14.48 13.97
N ASP A 501 -25.31 -14.41 13.07
CA ASP A 501 -25.49 -14.71 11.67
C ASP A 501 -24.92 -16.11 11.38
N ASP A 502 -25.82 -17.09 11.24
CA ASP A 502 -25.54 -18.52 10.98
C ASP A 502 -24.41 -19.13 11.83
N ALA A 503 -24.45 -18.80 13.13
CA ALA A 503 -23.39 -19.12 14.10
C ALA A 503 -23.17 -20.63 14.34
N THR A 504 -23.82 -21.54 13.57
CA THR A 504 -23.71 -23.00 13.71
C THR A 504 -23.47 -23.70 12.39
N SER A 505 -23.22 -22.99 11.28
CA SER A 505 -23.10 -23.55 9.93
C SER A 505 -21.96 -24.54 9.72
N ALA A 506 -20.85 -24.36 10.43
CA ALA A 506 -19.60 -25.10 10.22
C ALA A 506 -19.34 -26.22 11.26
N VAL A 507 -20.37 -26.70 11.97
CA VAL A 507 -20.23 -27.59 13.13
C VAL A 507 -20.75 -28.99 12.89
N ASP A 508 -20.03 -30.01 13.43
CA ASP A 508 -20.46 -31.40 13.48
C ASP A 508 -21.76 -31.53 14.30
N PRO A 509 -22.75 -32.36 13.90
CA PRO A 509 -24.00 -32.55 14.64
C PRO A 509 -23.86 -32.90 16.12
N ARG A 510 -22.78 -33.55 16.54
CA ARG A 510 -22.51 -33.85 17.95
C ARG A 510 -22.18 -32.60 18.76
N ILE A 511 -21.38 -31.71 18.19
CA ILE A 511 -20.97 -30.45 18.81
C ILE A 511 -22.08 -29.41 18.69
N GLU A 512 -22.96 -29.54 17.70
CA GLU A 512 -24.11 -28.65 17.51
C GLU A 512 -25.04 -28.64 18.73
N ALA A 513 -25.30 -29.78 19.35
CA ALA A 513 -26.14 -29.87 20.56
C ALA A 513 -25.54 -29.10 21.76
N GLU A 514 -24.23 -29.17 21.94
CA GLU A 514 -23.50 -28.43 22.99
C GLU A 514 -23.53 -26.92 22.74
N ILE A 515 -23.32 -26.52 21.49
CA ILE A 515 -23.40 -25.12 21.07
C ILE A 515 -24.82 -24.58 21.23
N HIS A 516 -25.85 -25.36 20.91
CA HIS A 516 -27.25 -24.96 21.11
C HIS A 516 -27.58 -24.75 22.60
N ALA A 517 -27.16 -25.67 23.47
CA ALA A 517 -27.33 -25.50 24.91
C ALA A 517 -26.61 -24.24 25.43
N THR A 518 -25.46 -23.95 24.88
CA THR A 518 -24.68 -22.75 25.18
C THR A 518 -25.35 -21.49 24.67
N LEU A 519 -25.78 -21.47 23.41
CA LEU A 519 -26.51 -20.35 22.82
C LEU A 519 -27.78 -20.04 23.63
N HIS A 520 -28.57 -21.06 24.00
CA HIS A 520 -29.76 -20.87 24.83
C HIS A 520 -29.45 -20.16 26.14
N ARG A 521 -28.38 -20.57 26.84
CA ARG A 521 -27.94 -19.92 28.10
C ARG A 521 -27.44 -18.48 27.85
N VAL A 522 -26.73 -18.27 26.79
CA VAL A 522 -26.14 -16.96 26.43
C VAL A 522 -27.22 -15.97 26.00
N MET A 523 -28.23 -16.42 25.26
CA MET A 523 -29.34 -15.59 24.80
C MET A 523 -30.33 -15.23 25.92
N ALA A 524 -30.39 -16.03 27.00
CA ALA A 524 -31.31 -15.81 28.09
C ALA A 524 -31.20 -14.39 28.68
N GLY A 525 -32.30 -13.64 28.65
CA GLY A 525 -32.37 -12.25 29.13
C GLY A 525 -31.75 -11.19 28.22
N ARG A 526 -31.22 -11.56 27.03
CA ARG A 526 -30.69 -10.65 26.01
C ARG A 526 -31.63 -10.57 24.82
N THR A 527 -31.73 -9.41 24.20
CA THR A 527 -32.47 -9.26 22.94
C THR A 527 -31.62 -9.84 21.81
N THR A 528 -32.13 -10.85 21.12
CA THR A 528 -31.33 -11.59 20.13
C THR A 528 -32.00 -11.56 18.75
N LEU A 529 -31.23 -11.15 17.74
CA LEU A 529 -31.58 -11.35 16.34
C LEU A 529 -30.71 -12.50 15.81
N LEU A 530 -31.37 -13.59 15.41
CA LEU A 530 -30.74 -14.82 14.96
C LEU A 530 -31.02 -15.02 13.47
N ILE A 531 -30.02 -15.08 12.64
CA ILE A 531 -30.14 -15.50 11.25
C ILE A 531 -29.79 -16.99 11.20
N ALA A 532 -30.70 -17.83 10.74
CA ALA A 532 -30.51 -19.27 10.77
C ALA A 532 -31.02 -19.97 9.50
N HIS A 533 -30.31 -21.02 9.13
CA HIS A 533 -30.65 -21.90 8.02
C HIS A 533 -31.04 -23.31 8.48
N ARG A 534 -30.73 -23.68 9.74
CA ARG A 534 -30.95 -25.01 10.31
C ARG A 534 -32.15 -25.01 11.24
N ARG A 535 -33.01 -26.08 11.12
CA ARG A 535 -34.17 -26.24 12.01
C ARG A 535 -33.81 -26.31 13.49
N SER A 536 -32.69 -26.95 13.81
CA SER A 536 -32.17 -27.05 15.19
C SER A 536 -31.92 -25.67 15.81
N THR A 537 -31.38 -24.75 15.05
CA THR A 537 -31.10 -23.36 15.49
C THR A 537 -32.39 -22.55 15.64
N LEU A 538 -33.43 -22.83 14.82
CA LEU A 538 -34.74 -22.15 14.93
C LEU A 538 -35.48 -22.48 16.25
N ASN A 539 -35.26 -23.64 16.82
CA ASN A 539 -35.86 -24.04 18.11
C ASN A 539 -35.33 -23.19 19.30
N LEU A 540 -34.33 -22.38 19.09
CA LEU A 540 -33.80 -21.45 20.12
C LEU A 540 -34.57 -20.11 20.13
N ALA A 541 -35.38 -19.83 19.11
CA ALA A 541 -36.09 -18.58 18.97
C ALA A 541 -37.50 -18.64 19.59
N ASP A 542 -37.91 -17.52 20.21
CA ASP A 542 -39.28 -17.33 20.69
C ASP A 542 -40.25 -17.10 19.51
N ARG A 543 -39.74 -16.44 18.43
CA ARG A 543 -40.50 -16.17 17.22
C ARG A 543 -39.64 -16.33 15.98
N ILE A 544 -40.26 -16.68 14.84
CA ILE A 544 -39.60 -16.84 13.56
C ILE A 544 -40.22 -15.84 12.58
N ALA A 545 -39.38 -15.00 11.97
CA ALA A 545 -39.73 -14.08 10.89
C ALA A 545 -39.30 -14.68 9.55
N VAL A 546 -40.24 -14.82 8.61
CA VAL A 546 -39.99 -15.34 7.27
C VAL A 546 -39.84 -14.20 6.29
N LEU A 547 -38.67 -14.06 5.66
CA LEU A 547 -38.45 -13.08 4.60
C LEU A 547 -38.85 -13.64 3.24
N THR A 548 -39.48 -12.79 2.44
CA THR A 548 -39.71 -13.03 1.01
C THR A 548 -38.47 -12.80 0.18
N ALA A 549 -38.42 -13.26 -1.05
CA ALA A 549 -37.32 -13.03 -1.97
C ALA A 549 -37.09 -11.54 -2.31
N ASP A 550 -38.11 -10.68 -2.10
CA ASP A 550 -38.05 -9.24 -2.31
C ASP A 550 -37.72 -8.45 -1.02
N GLY A 551 -37.26 -9.12 0.02
CA GLY A 551 -36.75 -8.48 1.25
C GLY A 551 -37.82 -7.83 2.13
N ARG A 552 -39.02 -8.43 2.20
CA ARG A 552 -40.09 -8.07 3.12
C ARG A 552 -40.34 -9.20 4.10
N VAL A 553 -40.97 -8.90 5.20
CA VAL A 553 -41.48 -9.93 6.11
C VAL A 553 -42.79 -10.46 5.55
N ALA A 554 -42.82 -11.76 5.24
CA ALA A 554 -44.03 -12.46 4.76
C ALA A 554 -44.94 -12.85 5.93
N ASP A 555 -44.36 -13.40 6.99
CA ASP A 555 -45.08 -13.92 8.15
C ASP A 555 -44.20 -13.90 9.39
N ILE A 556 -44.80 -13.84 10.56
CA ILE A 556 -44.14 -13.97 11.87
C ILE A 556 -44.93 -14.94 12.71
N GLY A 557 -44.31 -16.08 13.03
CA GLY A 557 -44.91 -17.14 13.83
C GLY A 557 -44.09 -17.48 15.10
N THR A 558 -44.65 -18.36 15.93
CA THR A 558 -43.95 -18.95 17.10
C THR A 558 -43.50 -20.36 16.78
#